data_9081d72181c098d4508a4ddef3459373
#
_entry.id   9081d72181c098d4508a4ddef3459373
#
_cell.length_a   1.000
_cell.length_b   1.000
_cell.length_c   1.000
_cell.angle_alpha   90.00
_cell.angle_beta   90.00
_cell.angle_gamma   90.00
#
_symmetry.space_group_name_H-M   'P 1'
#
loop_
_entity.id
_entity.type
_entity.pdbx_description
1 polymer ?
#
loop_
_entity_poly.entity_id
_entity_poly.type
_entity_poly.pdbx_seq_one_letter_code
_entity_poly.pdbx_strand_id
1 'polypeptide(L)'
;MPHKERLIDFQNRAEKEFQTHKTFFTTLRYSMALIIFIISNVWAGLNMPIRLVRRIISPSRENEMNVTSENLHKILQNHDLVLLEFWAEWCGPCIMMEKTINAFKSDHPDVFTGKVNVDKNKSLAKQYQVRGIPQILVFKNGREIKRNIGAMTKMELEIFIQQL
;
A
#
# COMPACT_ATOMS: atom_id res chain seq x y z
N MET A 1 30.56 -40.24 -64.74
CA MET A 1 30.87 -40.16 -63.31
C MET A 1 30.69 -38.76 -62.68
N PRO A 2 30.37 -37.65 -63.35
CA PRO A 2 30.28 -36.30 -62.71
C PRO A 2 28.93 -36.01 -61.96
N HIS A 3 27.92 -36.86 -62.14
CA HIS A 3 26.60 -36.59 -61.51
C HIS A 3 26.53 -36.96 -60.02
N LYS A 4 27.32 -37.95 -59.63
CA LYS A 4 27.33 -38.43 -58.21
C LYS A 4 28.08 -37.47 -57.29
N GLU A 5 29.11 -36.82 -57.75
CA GLU A 5 29.87 -35.82 -56.99
C GLU A 5 29.05 -34.53 -56.72
N ARG A 6 28.27 -34.09 -57.72
CA ARG A 6 27.37 -32.91 -57.54
C ARG A 6 26.27 -33.16 -56.55
N LEU A 7 25.75 -34.39 -56.47
CA LEU A 7 24.72 -34.75 -55.45
C LEU A 7 25.30 -34.77 -54.05
N ILE A 8 26.49 -35.25 -53.86
CA ILE A 8 27.20 -35.28 -52.58
C ILE A 8 27.54 -33.85 -52.12
N ASP A 9 27.96 -32.97 -52.99
CA ASP A 9 28.22 -31.56 -52.69
C ASP A 9 26.96 -30.77 -52.34
N PHE A 10 25.86 -31.08 -52.97
CA PHE A 10 24.57 -30.46 -52.65
C PHE A 10 24.08 -30.91 -51.27
N GLN A 11 24.17 -32.22 -50.97
CA GLN A 11 23.82 -32.74 -49.64
C GLN A 11 24.69 -32.14 -48.53
N ASN A 12 25.99 -32.08 -48.74
CA ASN A 12 26.92 -31.50 -47.77
C ASN A 12 26.70 -30.00 -47.53
N ARG A 13 26.29 -29.22 -48.54
CA ARG A 13 25.90 -27.80 -48.37
C ARG A 13 24.61 -27.65 -47.60
N ALA A 14 23.59 -28.44 -47.97
CA ALA A 14 22.30 -28.40 -47.26
C ALA A 14 22.42 -28.78 -45.76
N GLU A 15 23.29 -29.75 -45.48
CA GLU A 15 23.55 -30.19 -44.11
C GLU A 15 24.33 -29.14 -43.31
N LYS A 16 25.29 -28.46 -43.92
CA LYS A 16 25.99 -27.32 -43.30
C LYS A 16 25.07 -26.13 -43.02
N GLU A 17 24.21 -25.78 -43.97
CA GLU A 17 23.23 -24.70 -43.76
C GLU A 17 22.24 -25.06 -42.64
N PHE A 18 21.77 -26.29 -42.60
CA PHE A 18 20.87 -26.74 -41.51
C PHE A 18 21.55 -26.71 -40.15
N GLN A 19 22.78 -27.11 -40.03
CA GLN A 19 23.55 -27.07 -38.78
C GLN A 19 23.85 -25.63 -38.33
N THR A 20 24.18 -24.72 -39.26
CA THR A 20 24.37 -23.30 -38.93
C THR A 20 23.09 -22.64 -38.45
N HIS A 21 21.93 -22.92 -39.05
CA HIS A 21 20.65 -22.42 -38.57
C HIS A 21 20.31 -22.95 -37.18
N LYS A 22 20.52 -24.24 -36.94
CA LYS A 22 20.25 -24.87 -35.64
C LYS A 22 21.12 -24.29 -34.52
N THR A 23 22.40 -24.06 -34.75
CA THR A 23 23.30 -23.43 -33.80
C THR A 23 22.96 -21.94 -33.56
N PHE A 24 22.60 -21.23 -34.64
CA PHE A 24 22.16 -19.84 -34.52
C PHE A 24 20.91 -19.69 -33.63
N PHE A 25 19.87 -20.50 -33.81
CA PHE A 25 18.66 -20.44 -32.98
C PHE A 25 18.91 -20.90 -31.56
N THR A 26 19.78 -21.86 -31.31
CA THR A 26 20.14 -22.28 -29.94
C THR A 26 20.95 -21.21 -29.23
N THR A 27 21.94 -20.60 -29.87
CA THR A 27 22.71 -19.49 -29.28
C THR A 27 21.82 -18.26 -29.01
N LEU A 28 20.90 -17.92 -29.92
CA LEU A 28 19.95 -16.83 -29.75
C LEU A 28 19.02 -17.07 -28.55
N ARG A 29 18.51 -18.30 -28.37
CA ARG A 29 17.67 -18.65 -27.19
C ARG A 29 18.45 -18.52 -25.88
N TYR A 30 19.68 -18.97 -25.82
CA TYR A 30 20.53 -18.85 -24.62
C TYR A 30 20.88 -17.39 -24.30
N SER A 31 21.23 -16.60 -25.33
CA SER A 31 21.53 -15.18 -25.16
C SER A 31 20.30 -14.39 -24.67
N MET A 32 19.13 -14.64 -25.24
CA MET A 32 17.88 -14.02 -24.77
C MET A 32 17.54 -14.41 -23.32
N ALA A 33 17.67 -15.69 -22.97
CA ALA A 33 17.44 -16.15 -21.59
C ALA A 33 18.42 -15.48 -20.61
N LEU A 34 19.68 -15.32 -21.00
CA LEU A 34 20.72 -14.69 -20.18
C LEU A 34 20.46 -13.18 -20.02
N ILE A 35 20.01 -12.51 -21.07
CA ILE A 35 19.61 -11.09 -21.02
C ILE A 35 18.40 -10.90 -20.09
N ILE A 36 17.38 -11.73 -20.23
CA ILE A 36 16.19 -11.68 -19.34
C ILE A 36 16.59 -11.94 -17.89
N PHE A 37 17.47 -12.91 -17.64
CA PHE A 37 17.98 -13.21 -16.30
C PHE A 37 18.76 -12.03 -15.71
N ILE A 38 19.64 -11.39 -16.49
CA ILE A 38 20.39 -10.20 -16.04
C ILE A 38 19.44 -9.04 -15.77
N ILE A 39 18.50 -8.75 -16.69
CA ILE A 39 17.51 -7.67 -16.51
C ILE A 39 16.68 -7.89 -15.26
N SER A 40 16.19 -9.12 -15.02
CA SER A 40 15.37 -9.42 -13.84
C SER A 40 16.16 -9.28 -12.53
N ASN A 41 17.42 -9.70 -12.49
CA ASN A 41 18.27 -9.57 -11.29
C ASN A 41 18.70 -8.12 -11.06
N VAL A 42 19.04 -7.38 -12.10
CA VAL A 42 19.38 -5.94 -12.00
C VAL A 42 18.13 -5.15 -11.55
N TRP A 43 16.96 -5.48 -12.10
CA TRP A 43 15.70 -4.82 -11.70
C TRP A 43 15.30 -5.14 -10.24
N ALA A 44 15.50 -6.39 -9.82
CA ALA A 44 15.30 -6.79 -8.42
C ALA A 44 16.30 -6.10 -7.47
N GLY A 45 17.57 -6.00 -7.86
CA GLY A 45 18.62 -5.31 -7.10
C GLY A 45 18.41 -3.80 -7.02
N LEU A 46 17.93 -3.15 -8.09
CA LEU A 46 17.65 -1.71 -8.11
C LEU A 46 16.40 -1.35 -7.29
N ASN A 47 15.38 -2.21 -7.30
CA ASN A 47 14.13 -1.96 -6.57
C ASN A 47 14.21 -2.30 -5.09
N MET A 48 15.16 -3.15 -4.67
CA MET A 48 15.34 -3.51 -3.26
C MET A 48 15.76 -2.31 -2.39
N PRO A 49 16.76 -1.50 -2.77
CA PRO A 49 17.11 -0.31 -1.99
C PRO A 49 16.02 0.76 -2.00
N ILE A 50 15.25 0.91 -3.10
CA ILE A 50 14.12 1.85 -3.17
C ILE A 50 13.01 1.44 -2.19
N ARG A 51 12.74 0.16 -2.03
CA ARG A 51 11.79 -0.34 -1.03
C ARG A 51 12.31 -0.14 0.40
N LEU A 52 13.60 -0.34 0.62
CA LEU A 52 14.24 -0.11 1.91
C LEU A 52 14.29 1.39 2.24
N VAL A 53 14.68 2.22 1.27
CA VAL A 53 14.71 3.67 1.37
C VAL A 53 13.29 4.24 1.57
N ARG A 54 12.28 3.73 0.86
CA ARG A 54 10.87 4.08 1.13
C ARG A 54 10.44 3.68 2.54
N ARG A 55 10.91 2.57 3.09
CA ARG A 55 10.62 2.16 4.47
C ARG A 55 11.32 3.04 5.51
N ILE A 56 12.49 3.60 5.17
CA ILE A 56 13.27 4.49 6.04
C ILE A 56 12.81 5.96 5.90
N ILE A 57 12.45 6.38 4.67
CA ILE A 57 12.04 7.77 4.36
C ILE A 57 10.52 7.98 4.49
N SER A 58 9.71 6.92 4.37
CA SER A 58 8.34 7.03 4.84
C SER A 58 8.44 7.17 6.35
N PRO A 59 8.17 8.36 6.91
CA PRO A 59 7.93 8.43 8.35
C PRO A 59 6.88 7.37 8.61
N SER A 60 7.21 6.46 9.51
CA SER A 60 6.29 5.43 9.96
C SER A 60 4.93 6.09 10.10
N ARG A 61 3.88 5.49 9.53
CA ARG A 61 2.48 5.91 9.72
C ARG A 61 2.10 6.07 11.21
N GLU A 62 3.02 5.79 12.11
CA GLU A 62 2.96 6.01 13.54
C GLU A 62 2.94 7.50 13.97
N ASN A 63 3.39 8.44 13.11
CA ASN A 63 3.33 9.88 13.42
C ASN A 63 1.99 10.55 13.09
N GLU A 64 1.04 9.84 12.50
CA GLU A 64 -0.35 10.25 12.52
C GLU A 64 -0.91 9.90 13.90
N MET A 65 -0.88 10.87 14.77
CA MET A 65 -1.39 10.93 16.13
C MET A 65 -2.13 9.68 16.62
N ASN A 66 -1.34 8.63 16.93
CA ASN A 66 -1.86 7.45 17.59
C ASN A 66 -2.38 7.86 18.97
N VAL A 67 -3.68 7.73 19.14
CA VAL A 67 -4.35 8.01 20.40
C VAL A 67 -4.38 6.73 21.22
N THR A 68 -3.92 6.85 22.45
CA THR A 68 -3.87 5.79 23.45
C THR A 68 -4.61 6.22 24.72
N SER A 69 -4.84 5.28 25.64
CA SER A 69 -5.43 5.62 26.95
C SER A 69 -4.63 6.65 27.73
N GLU A 70 -3.33 6.75 27.49
CA GLU A 70 -2.42 7.64 28.20
C GLU A 70 -2.52 9.09 27.71
N ASN A 71 -2.69 9.28 26.38
CA ASN A 71 -2.67 10.63 25.80
C ASN A 71 -4.07 11.21 25.51
N LEU A 72 -5.10 10.37 25.43
CA LEU A 72 -6.46 10.81 25.09
C LEU A 72 -6.98 11.93 25.99
N HIS A 73 -6.79 11.81 27.30
CA HIS A 73 -7.27 12.84 28.23
C HIS A 73 -6.66 14.21 27.93
N LYS A 74 -5.34 14.26 27.70
CA LYS A 74 -4.63 15.47 27.33
C LYS A 74 -5.10 16.05 25.99
N ILE A 75 -5.37 15.17 25.02
CA ILE A 75 -5.89 15.58 23.70
C ILE A 75 -7.25 16.24 23.85
N LEU A 76 -8.17 15.60 24.58
CA LEU A 76 -9.52 16.11 24.82
C LEU A 76 -9.56 17.42 25.63
N GLN A 77 -8.52 17.70 26.44
CA GLN A 77 -8.41 18.98 27.18
C GLN A 77 -7.83 20.10 26.31
N ASN A 78 -6.98 19.77 25.32
CA ASN A 78 -6.25 20.78 24.57
C ASN A 78 -6.94 21.17 23.25
N HIS A 79 -7.99 20.46 22.86
CA HIS A 79 -8.70 20.68 21.59
C HIS A 79 -10.22 20.73 21.81
N ASP A 80 -10.83 21.77 21.29
CA ASP A 80 -12.28 21.98 21.40
C ASP A 80 -13.06 20.94 20.60
N LEU A 81 -12.56 20.57 19.41
CA LEU A 81 -13.16 19.58 18.52
C LEU A 81 -12.16 18.49 18.19
N VAL A 82 -12.50 17.26 18.49
CA VAL A 82 -11.66 16.07 18.30
C VAL A 82 -12.44 15.01 17.55
N LEU A 83 -11.87 14.51 16.45
CA LEU A 83 -12.35 13.38 15.69
C LEU A 83 -11.42 12.19 15.92
N LEU A 84 -11.96 11.08 16.42
CA LEU A 84 -11.21 9.84 16.62
C LEU A 84 -11.73 8.74 15.72
N GLU A 85 -10.84 8.11 14.96
CA GLU A 85 -11.10 6.88 14.19
C GLU A 85 -10.63 5.66 14.97
N PHE A 86 -11.53 4.74 15.26
CA PHE A 86 -11.18 3.40 15.74
C PHE A 86 -11.00 2.46 14.55
N TRP A 87 -9.83 1.86 14.45
CA TRP A 87 -9.41 1.10 13.28
C TRP A 87 -8.53 -0.11 13.65
N ALA A 88 -8.26 -0.99 12.68
CA ALA A 88 -7.26 -2.07 12.78
C ALA A 88 -6.54 -2.31 11.45
N GLU A 89 -5.38 -2.94 11.52
CA GLU A 89 -4.55 -3.21 10.32
C GLU A 89 -5.19 -4.18 9.32
N TRP A 90 -6.01 -5.10 9.81
CA TRP A 90 -6.76 -6.09 9.03
C TRP A 90 -8.09 -5.55 8.46
N CYS A 91 -8.48 -4.34 8.80
CA CYS A 91 -9.76 -3.76 8.43
C CYS A 91 -9.68 -3.09 7.05
N GLY A 92 -10.18 -3.76 6.01
CA GLY A 92 -10.21 -3.25 4.64
C GLY A 92 -10.93 -1.89 4.49
N PRO A 93 -12.15 -1.71 5.02
CA PRO A 93 -12.86 -0.43 4.98
C PRO A 93 -12.13 0.71 5.70
N CYS A 94 -11.32 0.42 6.73
CA CYS A 94 -10.53 1.42 7.44
C CYS A 94 -9.43 2.04 6.53
N ILE A 95 -8.89 1.25 5.58
CA ILE A 95 -7.92 1.76 4.60
C ILE A 95 -8.55 2.83 3.68
N MET A 96 -9.83 2.66 3.35
CA MET A 96 -10.57 3.66 2.56
C MET A 96 -10.83 4.91 3.40
N MET A 97 -11.19 4.72 4.67
CA MET A 97 -11.47 5.80 5.61
C MET A 97 -10.23 6.67 5.89
N GLU A 98 -9.05 6.09 5.91
CA GLU A 98 -7.78 6.82 6.06
C GLU A 98 -7.60 7.93 5.02
N LYS A 99 -7.93 7.67 3.75
CA LYS A 99 -7.86 8.69 2.69
C LYS A 99 -8.87 9.81 2.92
N THR A 100 -10.06 9.46 3.36
CA THR A 100 -11.12 10.42 3.71
C THR A 100 -10.69 11.33 4.85
N ILE A 101 -10.16 10.75 5.94
CA ILE A 101 -9.69 11.50 7.11
C ILE A 101 -8.52 12.41 6.76
N ASN A 102 -7.57 11.94 5.96
CA ASN A 102 -6.42 12.74 5.54
C ASN A 102 -6.85 13.94 4.68
N ALA A 103 -7.82 13.75 3.79
CA ALA A 103 -8.38 14.85 3.02
C ALA A 103 -9.16 15.83 3.90
N PHE A 104 -9.96 15.33 4.84
CA PHE A 104 -10.70 16.16 5.81
C PHE A 104 -9.75 16.99 6.68
N LYS A 105 -8.71 16.36 7.23
CA LYS A 105 -7.68 17.03 8.07
C LYS A 105 -6.97 18.18 7.34
N SER A 106 -6.74 18.02 6.02
CA SER A 106 -6.11 19.08 5.23
C SER A 106 -7.00 20.30 5.07
N ASP A 107 -8.32 20.09 5.01
CA ASP A 107 -9.30 21.17 4.84
C ASP A 107 -9.74 21.79 6.18
N HIS A 108 -9.60 21.04 7.28
CA HIS A 108 -10.01 21.42 8.65
C HIS A 108 -8.84 21.30 9.64
N PRO A 109 -7.81 22.15 9.53
CA PRO A 109 -6.63 22.10 10.40
C PRO A 109 -6.95 22.45 11.87
N ASP A 110 -8.10 23.05 12.14
CA ASP A 110 -8.64 23.40 13.45
C ASP A 110 -9.25 22.19 14.18
N VAL A 111 -9.61 21.12 13.45
CA VAL A 111 -10.14 19.89 14.01
C VAL A 111 -9.02 18.90 14.28
N PHE A 112 -8.83 18.56 15.53
CA PHE A 112 -7.89 17.49 15.85
C PHE A 112 -8.41 16.16 15.33
N THR A 113 -7.61 15.45 14.53
CA THR A 113 -7.93 14.11 14.03
C THR A 113 -6.92 13.10 14.56
N GLY A 114 -7.40 12.07 15.26
CA GLY A 114 -6.58 11.01 15.84
C GLY A 114 -7.06 9.61 15.45
N LYS A 115 -6.18 8.62 15.58
CA LYS A 115 -6.47 7.21 15.25
C LYS A 115 -6.21 6.33 16.48
N VAL A 116 -7.16 5.45 16.79
CA VAL A 116 -7.07 4.46 17.86
C VAL A 116 -7.04 3.07 17.26
N ASN A 117 -5.91 2.38 17.35
CA ASN A 117 -5.83 0.98 16.95
C ASN A 117 -6.51 0.12 18.03
N VAL A 118 -7.59 -0.57 17.67
CA VAL A 118 -8.38 -1.36 18.62
C VAL A 118 -7.66 -2.59 19.17
N ASP A 119 -6.72 -3.15 18.42
CA ASP A 119 -5.96 -4.32 18.85
C ASP A 119 -4.91 -3.94 19.90
N LYS A 120 -4.32 -2.75 19.75
CA LYS A 120 -3.31 -2.19 20.66
C LYS A 120 -3.96 -1.49 21.87
N ASN A 121 -5.19 -0.99 21.74
CA ASN A 121 -5.91 -0.21 22.76
C ASN A 121 -7.27 -0.81 23.12
N LYS A 122 -7.30 -2.09 23.51
CA LYS A 122 -8.53 -2.83 23.84
C LYS A 122 -9.35 -2.20 24.98
N SER A 123 -8.66 -1.65 25.98
CA SER A 123 -9.29 -0.95 27.10
C SER A 123 -10.08 0.28 26.62
N LEU A 124 -9.47 1.07 25.72
CA LEU A 124 -10.09 2.26 25.16
C LEU A 124 -11.28 1.92 24.27
N ALA A 125 -11.12 0.90 23.40
CA ALA A 125 -12.23 0.41 22.58
C ALA A 125 -13.41 -0.09 23.42
N LYS A 126 -13.16 -0.76 24.55
CA LYS A 126 -14.18 -1.18 25.52
C LYS A 126 -14.82 0.02 26.23
N GLN A 127 -14.02 0.98 26.69
CA GLN A 127 -14.50 2.19 27.36
C GLN A 127 -15.50 2.97 26.51
N TYR A 128 -15.20 3.14 25.22
CA TYR A 128 -16.05 3.84 24.26
C TYR A 128 -17.08 2.93 23.57
N GLN A 129 -17.20 1.68 24.00
CA GLN A 129 -18.19 0.72 23.49
C GLN A 129 -18.11 0.56 21.96
N VAL A 130 -16.89 0.47 21.43
CA VAL A 130 -16.65 0.26 20.00
C VAL A 130 -17.13 -1.13 19.60
N ARG A 131 -18.17 -1.20 18.75
CA ARG A 131 -18.82 -2.46 18.34
C ARG A 131 -18.49 -2.88 16.93
N GLY A 132 -17.89 -2.01 16.14
CA GLY A 132 -17.50 -2.26 14.75
C GLY A 132 -16.47 -1.24 14.30
N ILE A 133 -15.70 -1.56 13.28
CA ILE A 133 -14.68 -0.67 12.69
C ILE A 133 -14.81 -0.62 11.16
N PRO A 134 -14.51 0.54 10.54
CA PRO A 134 -14.11 1.79 11.18
C PRO A 134 -15.26 2.38 11.99
N GLN A 135 -14.95 3.01 13.12
CA GLN A 135 -15.91 3.78 13.90
C GLN A 135 -15.32 5.14 14.21
N ILE A 136 -16.11 6.19 13.94
CA ILE A 136 -15.72 7.57 14.21
C ILE A 136 -16.46 8.05 15.43
N LEU A 137 -15.74 8.65 16.35
CA LEU A 137 -16.27 9.37 17.50
C LEU A 137 -15.86 10.85 17.40
N VAL A 138 -16.80 11.74 17.63
CA VAL A 138 -16.56 13.18 17.69
C VAL A 138 -16.77 13.69 19.08
N PHE A 139 -15.78 14.42 19.57
CA PHE A 139 -15.78 15.05 20.89
C PHE A 139 -15.78 16.57 20.72
N LYS A 140 -16.58 17.25 21.51
CA LYS A 140 -16.59 18.70 21.67
C LYS A 140 -16.42 19.06 23.14
N ASN A 141 -15.40 19.87 23.41
CA ASN A 141 -15.07 20.25 24.81
C ASN A 141 -14.92 19.02 25.73
N GLY A 142 -14.24 17.98 25.25
CA GLY A 142 -13.98 16.76 26.00
C GLY A 142 -15.14 15.78 26.13
N ARG A 143 -16.32 16.08 25.59
CA ARG A 143 -17.51 15.21 25.65
C ARG A 143 -17.82 14.62 24.29
N GLU A 144 -18.08 13.32 24.23
CA GLU A 144 -18.57 12.68 23.02
C GLU A 144 -19.96 13.24 22.67
N ILE A 145 -20.10 13.75 21.46
CA ILE A 145 -21.34 14.36 20.96
C ILE A 145 -21.95 13.60 19.78
N LYS A 146 -21.13 12.85 19.05
CA LYS A 146 -21.60 12.13 17.85
C LYS A 146 -20.72 10.92 17.56
N ARG A 147 -21.32 9.88 16.97
CA ARG A 147 -20.57 8.71 16.49
C ARG A 147 -21.16 8.15 15.21
N ASN A 148 -20.31 7.53 14.39
CA ASN A 148 -20.71 6.78 13.22
C ASN A 148 -19.98 5.43 13.16
N ILE A 149 -20.65 4.38 12.73
CA ILE A 149 -20.07 3.05 12.48
C ILE A 149 -20.08 2.80 10.98
N GLY A 150 -18.94 2.41 10.43
CA GLY A 150 -18.74 2.19 9.00
C GLY A 150 -17.95 3.32 8.34
N ALA A 151 -17.45 3.02 7.13
CA ALA A 151 -16.72 4.00 6.35
C ALA A 151 -17.66 5.08 5.81
N MET A 152 -17.13 6.30 5.67
CA MET A 152 -17.81 7.45 5.08
C MET A 152 -16.97 8.00 3.94
N THR A 153 -17.64 8.56 2.96
CA THR A 153 -17.02 9.42 1.94
C THR A 153 -16.64 10.77 2.56
N LYS A 154 -15.79 11.54 1.88
CA LYS A 154 -15.42 12.88 2.36
C LYS A 154 -16.64 13.78 2.55
N MET A 155 -17.57 13.76 1.58
CA MET A 155 -18.78 14.57 1.64
C MET A 155 -19.68 14.17 2.84
N GLU A 156 -19.83 12.88 3.11
CA GLU A 156 -20.58 12.39 4.29
C GLU A 156 -19.93 12.83 5.58
N LEU A 157 -18.58 12.77 5.67
CA LEU A 157 -17.85 13.22 6.84
C LEU A 157 -17.99 14.73 7.05
N GLU A 158 -17.93 15.53 5.99
CA GLU A 158 -18.18 16.98 6.04
C GLU A 158 -19.57 17.31 6.59
N ILE A 159 -20.59 16.67 6.04
CA ILE A 159 -21.99 16.83 6.50
C ILE A 159 -22.12 16.38 7.96
N PHE A 160 -21.47 15.26 8.31
CA PHE A 160 -21.50 14.71 9.64
C PHE A 160 -20.91 15.68 10.68
N ILE A 161 -19.87 16.42 10.34
CA ILE A 161 -19.24 17.43 11.21
C ILE A 161 -20.02 18.74 11.19
N GLN A 162 -20.55 19.18 10.05
CA GLN A 162 -21.33 20.43 9.97
C GLN A 162 -22.64 20.42 10.79
N GLN A 163 -23.14 19.24 11.12
CA GLN A 163 -24.35 19.06 11.93
C GLN A 163 -24.10 19.05 13.46
N LEU A 164 -22.94 19.58 13.91
CA LEU A 164 -22.57 19.72 15.32
C LEU A 164 -22.95 21.12 15.80
#